data_f124952f002616d42301d022958f3aec
#
_entry.id   f124952f002616d42301d022958f3aec
#
_cell.length_a   1.000
_cell.length_b   1.000
_cell.length_c   1.000
_cell.angle_alpha   90.00
_cell.angle_beta   90.00
_cell.angle_gamma   90.00
#
_symmetry.space_group_name_H-M   'P 1'
#
loop_
_entity.id
_entity.type
_entity.pdbx_description
1 polymer ?
#
loop_
_entity_poly.entity_id
_entity_poly.type
_entity_poly.pdbx_seq_one_letter_code
_entity_poly.pdbx_strand_id
1 'polypeptide(L)'
;MIVKDGPRYGYRAPNLDNADIIYPGDELRISYFDGAPRILVLRGGREVEELGPEMREQALSSAIPAIPLEAIENSFTRNRIVSQTLLEDAPYIVSNIGDALAIATGDEVHARGEWPAGTTLFEVYRPFREHYDDDDDIMIGIEVEYVGFASIAAVESAELRRLLINNSAKEIRVGDRLLVREESTIGATIFPTEPALDIEGRIVAFLGNEQMVSQLDTVVINLGAGDNLAIGDVLAISKEDSMMVDGTERDRMSFRQRMRALFSRDRLQLPDDEIGTLLVYRTFDSMSYAVVLNSLEPIEINSRVLSP
;
A
#
# COMPACT_ATOMS: atom_id res chain seq x y z
N MET A 1 -41.54 3.59 -45.65
CA MET A 1 -41.86 2.69 -46.80
C MET A 1 -40.77 2.89 -47.84
N ILE A 2 -39.74 2.06 -47.82
CA ILE A 2 -38.68 2.11 -48.87
C ILE A 2 -39.16 1.23 -49.99
N VAL A 3 -39.57 1.81 -51.09
CA VAL A 3 -40.00 1.13 -52.32
C VAL A 3 -38.74 0.59 -52.99
N LYS A 4 -38.75 -0.73 -53.27
CA LYS A 4 -37.63 -1.46 -53.82
C LYS A 4 -37.31 -1.15 -55.29
N ASP A 5 -38.12 -0.34 -55.97
CA ASP A 5 -37.99 0.00 -57.38
C ASP A 5 -38.22 1.51 -57.62
N GLY A 6 -37.16 2.30 -57.49
CA GLY A 6 -37.07 3.70 -57.88
C GLY A 6 -35.62 4.10 -58.18
N PRO A 7 -35.37 5.14 -59.04
CA PRO A 7 -34.03 5.39 -59.55
C PRO A 7 -33.04 5.78 -58.47
N ARG A 8 -31.91 5.14 -58.51
CA ARG A 8 -30.70 5.19 -57.73
C ARG A 8 -30.29 6.65 -57.33
N TYR A 9 -30.66 7.10 -56.16
CA TYR A 9 -29.86 8.03 -55.39
C TYR A 9 -29.49 7.30 -54.07
N GLY A 10 -28.37 6.59 -54.18
CA GLY A 10 -27.87 5.81 -53.05
C GLY A 10 -27.19 6.70 -52.04
N TYR A 11 -27.86 7.03 -50.95
CA TYR A 11 -27.17 7.29 -49.69
C TYR A 11 -26.96 5.94 -49.02
N ARG A 12 -25.76 5.38 -49.11
CA ARG A 12 -25.35 4.25 -48.30
C ARG A 12 -25.16 4.76 -46.87
N ALA A 13 -26.03 4.44 -45.99
CA ALA A 13 -25.80 4.66 -44.56
C ALA A 13 -24.64 3.76 -44.12
N PRO A 14 -23.51 4.31 -43.61
CA PRO A 14 -22.29 3.55 -43.37
C PRO A 14 -22.38 2.54 -42.24
N ASN A 15 -23.50 2.46 -41.52
CA ASN A 15 -23.74 1.58 -40.39
C ASN A 15 -24.88 0.55 -40.59
N LEU A 16 -25.38 0.40 -41.81
CA LEU A 16 -26.32 -0.67 -42.19
C LEU A 16 -25.58 -1.65 -43.12
N ASP A 17 -24.90 -2.61 -42.52
CA ASP A 17 -24.20 -3.66 -43.30
C ASP A 17 -25.13 -4.65 -44.01
N ASN A 18 -26.42 -4.68 -43.63
CA ASN A 18 -27.40 -5.57 -44.23
C ASN A 18 -28.78 -4.89 -44.32
N ALA A 19 -29.26 -4.61 -45.52
CA ALA A 19 -30.58 -4.01 -45.78
C ALA A 19 -31.75 -4.97 -45.43
N ASP A 20 -31.45 -6.24 -45.19
CA ASP A 20 -32.47 -7.28 -44.86
C ASP A 20 -32.90 -7.24 -43.40
N ILE A 21 -32.36 -6.34 -42.58
CA ILE A 21 -32.67 -6.21 -41.15
C ILE A 21 -33.87 -5.27 -40.86
N ILE A 22 -34.39 -4.57 -41.89
CA ILE A 22 -35.53 -3.66 -41.75
C ILE A 22 -36.81 -4.37 -42.14
N TYR A 23 -37.76 -4.40 -41.21
CA TYR A 23 -39.05 -5.06 -41.38
C TYR A 23 -40.20 -4.07 -41.64
N PRO A 24 -41.29 -4.48 -42.29
CA PRO A 24 -42.47 -3.62 -42.42
C PRO A 24 -43.02 -3.25 -41.03
N GLY A 25 -43.12 -1.94 -40.75
CA GLY A 25 -43.55 -1.40 -39.46
C GLY A 25 -42.43 -0.85 -38.62
N ASP A 26 -41.17 -0.99 -39.02
CA ASP A 26 -40.05 -0.30 -38.38
C ASP A 26 -40.05 1.21 -38.73
N GLU A 27 -39.88 2.06 -37.73
CA GLU A 27 -39.68 3.51 -37.94
C GLU A 27 -38.20 3.82 -38.00
N LEU A 28 -37.78 4.55 -39.00
CA LEU A 28 -36.40 5.00 -39.19
C LEU A 28 -36.27 6.46 -38.76
N ARG A 29 -35.41 6.73 -37.78
CA ARG A 29 -35.10 8.09 -37.31
C ARG A 29 -33.63 8.42 -37.60
N ILE A 30 -33.37 9.60 -38.13
CA ILE A 30 -32.01 10.11 -38.25
C ILE A 30 -31.62 10.81 -36.94
N SER A 31 -30.53 10.37 -36.35
CA SER A 31 -29.91 10.96 -35.16
C SER A 31 -28.49 11.40 -35.52
N TYR A 32 -27.95 12.41 -34.81
CA TYR A 32 -26.58 12.85 -34.97
C TYR A 32 -25.80 12.51 -33.73
N PHE A 33 -24.78 11.71 -33.87
CA PHE A 33 -23.86 11.37 -32.81
C PHE A 33 -22.45 11.79 -33.21
N ASP A 34 -21.81 12.61 -32.41
CA ASP A 34 -20.46 13.12 -32.67
C ASP A 34 -20.33 13.85 -34.02
N GLY A 35 -21.36 14.57 -34.42
CA GLY A 35 -21.41 15.31 -35.68
C GLY A 35 -21.67 14.46 -36.93
N ALA A 36 -21.75 13.15 -36.82
CA ALA A 36 -22.07 12.23 -37.93
C ALA A 36 -23.54 11.76 -37.87
N PRO A 37 -24.27 11.75 -39.02
CA PRO A 37 -25.64 11.25 -39.06
C PRO A 37 -25.65 9.72 -38.93
N ARG A 38 -26.51 9.20 -38.06
CA ARG A 38 -26.80 7.75 -37.90
C ARG A 38 -28.29 7.49 -38.08
N ILE A 39 -28.62 6.33 -38.62
CA ILE A 39 -30.01 5.89 -38.78
C ILE A 39 -30.31 4.93 -37.62
N LEU A 40 -31.33 5.27 -36.81
CA LEU A 40 -31.88 4.44 -35.77
C LEU A 40 -33.13 3.73 -36.27
N VAL A 41 -33.25 2.45 -35.97
CA VAL A 41 -34.43 1.64 -36.30
C VAL A 41 -35.24 1.42 -35.01
N LEU A 42 -36.48 1.93 -34.98
CA LEU A 42 -37.40 1.76 -33.85
C LEU A 42 -38.35 0.61 -34.14
N ARG A 43 -38.28 -0.48 -33.38
CA ARG A 43 -39.18 -1.62 -33.43
C ARG A 43 -40.25 -1.57 -32.36
N GLY A 44 -41.51 -1.50 -32.77
CA GLY A 44 -42.61 -1.57 -31.83
C GLY A 44 -42.58 -0.53 -30.72
N GLY A 45 -42.06 0.69 -30.99
CA GLY A 45 -41.99 1.78 -30.03
C GLY A 45 -40.93 1.63 -28.96
N ARG A 46 -39.97 0.69 -29.07
CA ARG A 46 -38.77 0.60 -28.25
C ARG A 46 -37.55 0.96 -29.05
N GLU A 47 -36.78 1.90 -28.50
CA GLU A 47 -35.45 2.25 -29.03
C GLU A 47 -34.52 1.06 -28.78
N VAL A 48 -34.03 0.44 -29.84
CA VAL A 48 -33.00 -0.62 -29.74
C VAL A 48 -31.66 0.05 -30.02
N GLU A 49 -30.95 0.36 -28.96
CA GLU A 49 -29.56 0.78 -29.03
C GLU A 49 -28.69 -0.48 -29.12
N GLU A 50 -28.14 -0.74 -30.29
CA GLU A 50 -27.15 -1.79 -30.47
C GLU A 50 -25.83 -1.26 -29.86
N LEU A 51 -25.55 -1.68 -28.62
CA LEU A 51 -24.26 -1.45 -27.96
C LEU A 51 -23.22 -2.34 -28.64
N GLY A 52 -22.55 -1.84 -29.65
CA GLY A 52 -21.32 -2.45 -30.15
C GLY A 52 -20.25 -2.40 -29.05
N PRO A 53 -19.30 -3.36 -29.03
CA PRO A 53 -18.16 -3.26 -28.11
C PRO A 53 -17.37 -2.01 -28.47
N GLU A 54 -17.58 -0.93 -27.73
CA GLU A 54 -16.68 0.20 -27.73
C GLU A 54 -15.43 -0.22 -26.96
N MET A 55 -14.29 -0.29 -27.65
CA MET A 55 -13.01 -0.23 -26.94
C MET A 55 -12.99 1.14 -26.22
N ARG A 56 -13.23 1.13 -24.93
CA ARG A 56 -12.91 2.24 -24.08
C ARG A 56 -11.39 2.28 -24.00
N GLU A 57 -10.78 3.09 -24.84
CA GLU A 57 -9.44 3.57 -24.54
C GLU A 57 -9.61 4.50 -23.34
N GLN A 58 -9.51 3.94 -22.15
CA GLN A 58 -9.27 4.74 -20.98
C GLN A 58 -7.84 5.21 -21.13
N ALA A 59 -7.65 6.49 -21.41
CA ALA A 59 -6.33 7.09 -21.35
C ALA A 59 -5.74 6.64 -20.01
N LEU A 60 -4.62 5.90 -20.06
CA LEU A 60 -3.82 5.60 -18.88
C LEU A 60 -3.71 6.92 -18.12
N SER A 61 -4.23 6.92 -16.89
CA SER A 61 -4.13 8.04 -15.97
C SER A 61 -2.69 8.54 -16.06
N SER A 62 -2.50 9.84 -16.22
CA SER A 62 -1.19 10.47 -16.33
C SER A 62 -0.23 9.79 -15.35
N ALA A 63 0.97 9.43 -15.82
CA ALA A 63 2.00 8.83 -14.97
C ALA A 63 2.00 9.56 -13.62
N ILE A 64 2.01 8.80 -12.51
CA ILE A 64 2.01 9.39 -11.16
C ILE A 64 3.19 10.38 -11.13
N PRO A 65 2.96 11.67 -10.88
CA PRO A 65 4.02 12.66 -10.92
C PRO A 65 5.05 12.32 -9.82
N ALA A 66 6.33 12.62 -10.08
CA ALA A 66 7.36 12.48 -9.06
C ALA A 66 6.94 13.22 -7.78
N ILE A 67 7.07 12.56 -6.63
CA ILE A 67 6.64 13.09 -5.34
C ILE A 67 7.83 13.81 -4.71
N PRO A 68 7.78 15.14 -4.51
CA PRO A 68 8.83 15.84 -3.82
C PRO A 68 8.88 15.39 -2.36
N LEU A 69 10.08 15.10 -1.87
CA LEU A 69 10.32 14.64 -0.51
C LEU A 69 9.66 15.56 0.55
N GLU A 70 9.69 16.87 0.31
CA GLU A 70 9.09 17.88 1.20
C GLU A 70 7.59 17.64 1.46
N ALA A 71 6.88 17.05 0.49
CA ALA A 71 5.45 16.78 0.63
C ALA A 71 5.14 15.63 1.61
N ILE A 72 6.09 14.70 1.78
CA ILE A 72 5.94 13.49 2.60
C ILE A 72 7.00 13.39 3.70
N GLU A 73 7.88 14.40 3.85
CA GLU A 73 8.98 14.39 4.83
C GLU A 73 8.48 14.22 6.28
N ASN A 74 7.33 14.82 6.60
CA ASN A 74 6.72 14.70 7.93
C ASN A 74 6.17 13.30 8.22
N SER A 75 5.93 12.50 7.20
CA SER A 75 5.45 11.12 7.32
C SER A 75 6.60 10.14 7.56
N PHE A 76 7.84 10.57 7.35
CA PHE A 76 8.99 9.69 7.50
C PHE A 76 9.40 9.54 8.96
N THR A 77 9.65 8.31 9.33
CA THR A 77 10.20 7.98 10.63
C THR A 77 11.67 7.58 10.55
N ARG A 78 12.39 7.79 11.64
CA ARG A 78 13.72 7.22 11.86
C ARG A 78 13.68 5.84 12.51
N ASN A 79 12.50 5.35 12.87
CA ASN A 79 12.34 4.00 13.36
C ASN A 79 12.85 2.99 12.34
N ARG A 80 13.24 1.82 12.82
CA ARG A 80 13.71 0.71 11.97
C ARG A 80 12.93 -0.55 12.32
N ILE A 81 12.87 -1.44 11.35
CA ILE A 81 12.45 -2.82 11.59
C ILE A 81 13.70 -3.67 11.46
N VAL A 82 13.97 -4.48 12.47
CA VAL A 82 15.17 -5.30 12.55
C VAL A 82 14.79 -6.74 12.90
N SER A 83 15.66 -7.67 12.53
CA SER A 83 15.52 -9.07 12.96
C SER A 83 15.79 -9.21 14.46
N GLN A 84 15.22 -10.22 15.07
CA GLN A 84 15.48 -10.55 16.47
C GLN A 84 16.97 -10.79 16.73
N THR A 85 17.63 -11.51 15.83
CA THR A 85 19.07 -11.82 15.94
C THR A 85 19.91 -10.54 15.96
N LEU A 86 19.64 -9.60 15.02
CA LEU A 86 20.38 -8.33 14.98
C LEU A 86 20.19 -7.53 16.26
N LEU A 87 19.00 -7.55 16.84
CA LEU A 87 18.70 -6.82 18.07
C LEU A 87 19.35 -7.45 19.30
N GLU A 88 19.36 -8.80 19.37
CA GLU A 88 19.99 -9.53 20.47
C GLU A 88 21.51 -9.36 20.49
N ASP A 89 22.16 -9.41 19.32
CA ASP A 89 23.60 -9.26 19.14
C ASP A 89 24.09 -7.80 19.28
N ALA A 90 23.17 -6.83 19.14
CA ALA A 90 23.52 -5.41 19.20
C ALA A 90 24.04 -4.98 20.56
N PRO A 91 25.12 -4.18 20.62
CA PRO A 91 25.58 -3.58 21.88
C PRO A 91 24.47 -2.76 22.52
N TYR A 92 24.48 -2.63 23.84
CA TYR A 92 23.46 -1.92 24.60
C TYR A 92 24.06 -1.07 25.73
N ILE A 93 23.32 -0.03 26.11
CA ILE A 93 23.70 0.88 27.19
C ILE A 93 23.50 0.19 28.54
N VAL A 94 24.55 0.17 29.37
CA VAL A 94 24.53 -0.52 30.67
C VAL A 94 24.48 0.45 31.84
N SER A 95 25.02 1.66 31.70
CA SER A 95 25.00 2.67 32.79
C SER A 95 25.27 4.07 32.27
N ASN A 96 24.74 5.06 32.99
CA ASN A 96 25.19 6.45 32.88
C ASN A 96 26.53 6.65 33.59
N ILE A 97 27.34 7.60 33.12
CA ILE A 97 28.57 8.04 33.79
C ILE A 97 28.26 9.40 34.40
N GLY A 98 27.91 9.39 35.68
CA GLY A 98 27.52 10.58 36.44
C GLY A 98 26.28 10.36 37.32
N ASP A 99 25.88 11.41 38.03
CA ASP A 99 24.77 11.35 38.99
C ASP A 99 23.40 11.70 38.36
N ALA A 100 23.35 11.92 37.05
CA ALA A 100 22.11 12.28 36.34
C ALA A 100 21.13 11.12 36.29
N LEU A 101 19.86 11.39 36.61
CA LEU A 101 18.78 10.40 36.58
C LEU A 101 18.34 10.04 35.16
N ALA A 102 18.56 10.95 34.20
CA ALA A 102 18.21 10.78 32.80
C ALA A 102 19.44 10.98 31.94
N ILE A 103 19.58 10.22 30.88
CA ILE A 103 20.68 10.30 29.90
C ILE A 103 20.22 11.17 28.73
N ALA A 104 20.97 12.23 28.45
CA ALA A 104 20.66 13.20 27.42
C ALA A 104 21.91 13.57 26.58
N THR A 105 21.71 14.47 25.62
CA THR A 105 22.80 15.02 24.80
C THR A 105 23.91 15.60 25.64
N GLY A 106 25.15 15.18 25.39
CA GLY A 106 26.35 15.60 26.08
C GLY A 106 26.77 14.66 27.22
N ASP A 107 25.93 13.73 27.63
CA ASP A 107 26.27 12.74 28.67
C ASP A 107 27.15 11.62 28.12
N GLU A 108 27.97 11.04 28.99
CA GLU A 108 28.73 9.85 28.68
C GLU A 108 28.08 8.61 29.32
N VAL A 109 28.09 7.51 28.58
CA VAL A 109 27.51 6.24 29.01
C VAL A 109 28.48 5.09 28.81
N HIS A 110 28.35 4.05 29.61
CA HIS A 110 28.97 2.76 29.31
C HIS A 110 28.00 1.90 28.49
N ALA A 111 28.53 1.26 27.47
CA ALA A 111 27.80 0.26 26.68
C ALA A 111 28.62 -1.00 26.51
N ARG A 112 27.92 -2.14 26.46
CA ARG A 112 28.50 -3.48 26.38
C ARG A 112 27.91 -4.24 25.20
N GLY A 113 28.73 -5.06 24.55
CA GLY A 113 28.34 -6.00 23.49
C GLY A 113 29.46 -6.32 22.54
N GLU A 114 29.09 -6.92 21.40
CA GLU A 114 29.99 -7.15 20.28
C GLU A 114 30.03 -5.89 19.40
N TRP A 115 31.26 -5.43 19.10
CA TRP A 115 31.44 -4.16 18.40
C TRP A 115 31.85 -4.37 16.95
N PRO A 116 31.10 -3.86 15.98
CA PRO A 116 31.47 -3.90 14.56
C PRO A 116 32.82 -3.20 14.33
N ALA A 117 33.72 -3.83 13.58
CA ALA A 117 35.02 -3.29 13.29
C ALA A 117 34.93 -2.01 12.44
N GLY A 118 35.70 -0.99 12.80
CA GLY A 118 35.79 0.27 12.05
C GLY A 118 34.62 1.24 12.27
N THR A 119 33.60 0.88 13.04
CA THR A 119 32.47 1.75 13.33
C THR A 119 32.68 2.52 14.62
N THR A 120 32.51 3.84 14.56
CA THR A 120 32.63 4.75 15.70
C THR A 120 31.33 5.48 16.02
N LEU A 121 30.35 5.44 15.13
CA LEU A 121 29.07 6.13 15.23
C LEU A 121 27.93 5.13 15.29
N PHE A 122 27.04 5.29 16.25
CA PHE A 122 25.91 4.41 16.47
C PHE A 122 24.62 5.22 16.65
N GLU A 123 23.56 4.75 16.07
CA GLU A 123 22.21 5.20 16.38
C GLU A 123 21.69 4.40 17.57
N VAL A 124 20.99 5.10 18.47
CA VAL A 124 20.43 4.53 19.69
C VAL A 124 18.95 4.22 19.45
N TYR A 125 18.58 2.98 19.69
CA TYR A 125 17.24 2.51 19.46
C TYR A 125 16.66 1.80 20.69
N ARG A 126 15.35 1.91 20.83
CA ARG A 126 14.59 1.19 21.86
C ARG A 126 13.63 0.21 21.21
N PRO A 127 13.60 -1.07 21.62
CA PRO A 127 12.57 -2.01 21.18
C PRO A 127 11.18 -1.45 21.49
N PHE A 128 10.30 -1.43 20.48
CA PHE A 128 8.99 -0.80 20.59
C PHE A 128 7.84 -1.78 20.35
N ARG A 129 7.87 -2.51 19.24
CA ARG A 129 6.80 -3.43 18.85
C ARG A 129 7.34 -4.63 18.09
N GLU A 130 6.83 -5.80 18.41
CA GLU A 130 7.07 -7.03 17.66
C GLU A 130 5.96 -7.18 16.60
N HIS A 131 6.34 -7.58 15.39
CA HIS A 131 5.43 -7.85 14.30
C HIS A 131 5.44 -9.34 13.98
N TYR A 132 4.24 -9.89 13.85
CA TYR A 132 4.01 -11.29 13.53
C TYR A 132 3.26 -11.41 12.22
N ASP A 133 3.48 -12.49 11.50
CA ASP A 133 2.64 -12.88 10.38
C ASP A 133 1.31 -13.43 10.94
N ASP A 134 0.19 -12.90 10.44
CA ASP A 134 -1.14 -13.28 10.93
C ASP A 134 -1.51 -14.73 10.58
N ASP A 135 -0.92 -15.30 9.50
CA ASP A 135 -1.24 -16.63 9.02
C ASP A 135 -0.51 -17.72 9.83
N ASP A 136 0.75 -17.51 10.22
CA ASP A 136 1.61 -18.52 10.82
C ASP A 136 2.06 -18.19 12.26
N ASP A 137 1.71 -17.04 12.81
CA ASP A 137 2.19 -16.52 14.12
C ASP A 137 3.72 -16.49 14.22
N ILE A 138 4.39 -16.29 13.06
CA ILE A 138 5.84 -16.20 12.94
C ILE A 138 6.25 -14.73 13.10
N MET A 139 7.23 -14.45 13.97
CA MET A 139 7.79 -13.11 14.09
C MET A 139 8.53 -12.72 12.81
N ILE A 140 8.06 -11.66 12.14
CA ILE A 140 8.62 -11.13 10.91
C ILE A 140 9.57 -9.96 11.14
N GLY A 141 9.53 -9.33 12.31
CA GLY A 141 10.46 -8.26 12.67
C GLY A 141 10.12 -7.56 13.97
N ILE A 142 11.07 -6.76 14.46
CA ILE A 142 10.91 -5.93 15.65
C ILE A 142 11.09 -4.47 15.22
N GLU A 143 10.05 -3.68 15.42
CA GLU A 143 10.14 -2.23 15.26
C GLU A 143 10.92 -1.66 16.44
N VAL A 144 11.96 -0.89 16.13
CA VAL A 144 12.76 -0.18 17.11
C VAL A 144 12.63 1.33 16.91
N GLU A 145 12.35 2.01 18.01
CA GLU A 145 12.16 3.45 18.03
C GLU A 145 13.50 4.17 18.11
N TYR A 146 13.72 5.15 17.23
CA TYR A 146 14.92 5.99 17.29
C TYR A 146 14.89 6.91 18.51
N VAL A 147 15.91 6.81 19.37
CA VAL A 147 16.04 7.62 20.59
C VAL A 147 17.18 8.64 20.51
N GLY A 148 18.20 8.37 19.72
CA GLY A 148 19.32 9.28 19.62
C GLY A 148 20.50 8.73 18.85
N PHE A 149 21.65 9.37 19.02
CA PHE A 149 22.86 8.98 18.32
C PHE A 149 24.08 9.22 19.22
N ALA A 150 25.03 8.30 19.19
CA ALA A 150 26.19 8.28 20.05
C ALA A 150 27.48 7.98 19.27
N SER A 151 28.61 8.44 19.78
CA SER A 151 29.95 8.14 19.25
C SER A 151 30.82 7.51 20.33
N ILE A 152 31.75 6.62 19.91
CA ILE A 152 32.75 6.04 20.83
C ILE A 152 33.68 7.14 21.33
N ALA A 153 33.72 7.35 22.65
CA ALA A 153 34.63 8.25 23.32
C ALA A 153 35.91 7.52 23.77
N ALA A 154 35.79 6.28 24.28
CA ALA A 154 36.92 5.47 24.70
C ALA A 154 36.62 3.97 24.58
N VAL A 155 37.68 3.17 24.36
CA VAL A 155 37.63 1.70 24.40
C VAL A 155 38.20 1.26 25.73
N GLU A 156 37.36 0.68 26.62
CA GLU A 156 37.79 0.24 27.93
C GLU A 156 38.16 -1.24 27.98
N SER A 157 37.47 -2.06 27.20
CA SER A 157 37.81 -3.48 27.00
C SER A 157 37.30 -3.96 25.65
N ALA A 158 37.43 -5.25 25.36
CA ALA A 158 36.91 -5.87 24.14
C ALA A 158 35.39 -5.70 24.03
N GLU A 159 34.67 -5.84 25.15
CA GLU A 159 33.21 -5.75 25.20
C GLU A 159 32.68 -4.39 25.69
N LEU A 160 33.47 -3.65 26.49
CA LEU A 160 33.01 -2.43 27.14
C LEU A 160 33.60 -1.20 26.48
N ARG A 161 32.73 -0.27 26.11
CA ARG A 161 33.12 1.04 25.56
C ARG A 161 32.40 2.16 26.28
N ARG A 162 33.05 3.33 26.28
CA ARG A 162 32.46 4.58 26.71
C ARG A 162 32.01 5.33 25.48
N LEU A 163 30.79 5.79 25.50
CA LEU A 163 30.14 6.54 24.42
C LEU A 163 29.75 7.92 24.90
N LEU A 164 29.90 8.90 24.01
CA LEU A 164 29.32 10.22 24.15
C LEU A 164 28.00 10.28 23.41
N ILE A 165 26.93 10.73 24.08
CA ILE A 165 25.63 10.97 23.46
C ILE A 165 25.70 12.30 22.71
N ASN A 166 25.79 12.24 21.39
CA ASN A 166 25.89 13.43 20.53
C ASN A 166 24.55 14.13 20.32
N ASN A 167 23.46 13.34 20.31
CA ASN A 167 22.10 13.85 20.18
C ASN A 167 21.12 12.87 20.83
N SER A 168 20.12 13.39 21.52
CA SER A 168 18.98 12.63 22.04
C SER A 168 17.67 13.23 21.55
N ALA A 169 16.92 12.50 20.75
CA ALA A 169 15.56 12.86 20.34
C ALA A 169 14.54 12.55 21.45
N LYS A 170 14.85 11.54 22.27
CA LYS A 170 14.09 11.11 23.45
C LYS A 170 15.04 10.78 24.58
N GLU A 171 14.53 10.66 25.80
CA GLU A 171 15.30 10.20 26.94
C GLU A 171 15.93 8.83 26.65
N ILE A 172 17.26 8.74 26.75
CA ILE A 172 18.00 7.49 26.58
C ILE A 172 17.97 6.71 27.90
N ARG A 173 17.87 5.39 27.82
CA ARG A 173 17.75 4.50 28.98
C ARG A 173 18.74 3.36 28.92
N VAL A 174 19.04 2.82 30.08
CA VAL A 174 19.75 1.55 30.21
C VAL A 174 18.95 0.47 29.50
N GLY A 175 19.62 -0.34 28.67
CA GLY A 175 19.00 -1.35 27.82
C GLY A 175 18.72 -0.88 26.38
N ASP A 176 18.79 0.43 26.07
CA ASP A 176 18.68 0.91 24.71
C ASP A 176 19.83 0.32 23.86
N ARG A 177 19.50 -0.09 22.61
CA ARG A 177 20.38 -0.80 21.69
C ARG A 177 21.13 0.16 20.77
N LEU A 178 22.33 -0.24 20.40
CA LEU A 178 23.23 0.55 19.55
C LEU A 178 23.35 -0.14 18.19
N LEU A 179 22.77 0.44 17.16
CA LEU A 179 22.87 -0.08 15.81
C LEU A 179 23.78 0.81 14.97
N VAL A 180 24.48 0.19 14.04
CA VAL A 180 25.29 0.92 13.06
C VAL A 180 24.37 1.86 12.29
N ARG A 181 24.83 3.09 12.10
CA ARG A 181 24.11 4.05 11.29
C ARG A 181 24.05 3.56 9.84
N GLU A 182 22.87 3.35 9.32
CA GLU A 182 22.66 3.16 7.90
C GLU A 182 22.70 4.50 7.18
N GLU A 183 23.43 4.58 6.08
CA GLU A 183 23.32 5.69 5.16
C GLU A 183 21.99 5.56 4.42
N SER A 184 20.92 6.08 5.03
CA SER A 184 19.62 6.15 4.36
C SER A 184 19.69 7.25 3.32
N THR A 185 20.02 6.91 2.10
CA THR A 185 19.89 7.77 0.93
C THR A 185 18.44 7.77 0.45
N ILE A 186 17.52 8.33 1.23
CA ILE A 186 16.25 8.72 0.64
C ILE A 186 16.59 9.90 -0.27
N GLY A 187 16.53 9.69 -1.59
CA GLY A 187 16.79 10.74 -2.58
C GLY A 187 15.86 11.93 -2.35
N ALA A 188 16.28 13.13 -2.73
CA ALA A 188 15.46 14.35 -2.62
C ALA A 188 14.13 14.25 -3.39
N THR A 189 13.97 13.24 -4.22
CA THR A 189 12.76 12.97 -5.01
C THR A 189 12.62 11.46 -5.15
N ILE A 190 11.44 10.93 -4.82
CA ILE A 190 11.09 9.53 -5.06
C ILE A 190 10.32 9.49 -6.38
N PHE A 191 10.78 8.66 -7.29
CA PHE A 191 10.09 8.39 -8.56
C PHE A 191 9.21 7.17 -8.37
N PRO A 192 7.88 7.31 -8.52
CA PRO A 192 6.98 6.18 -8.44
C PRO A 192 7.31 5.14 -9.51
N THR A 193 7.38 3.89 -9.12
CA THR A 193 7.64 2.73 -9.98
C THR A 193 6.58 1.66 -9.74
N GLU A 194 6.38 0.81 -10.73
CA GLU A 194 5.56 -0.38 -10.60
C GLU A 194 6.47 -1.52 -10.09
N PRO A 195 6.00 -2.37 -9.16
CA PRO A 195 6.77 -3.53 -8.69
C PRO A 195 7.19 -4.43 -9.85
N ALA A 196 8.40 -4.99 -9.75
CA ALA A 196 8.96 -5.84 -10.81
C ALA A 196 8.23 -7.19 -10.96
N LEU A 197 7.50 -7.62 -9.96
CA LEU A 197 6.72 -8.86 -9.89
C LEU A 197 5.34 -8.56 -9.32
N ASP A 198 4.36 -9.41 -9.66
CA ASP A 198 3.09 -9.42 -8.98
C ASP A 198 3.31 -9.82 -7.52
N ILE A 199 3.00 -8.92 -6.62
CA ILE A 199 3.17 -9.10 -5.18
C ILE A 199 1.85 -8.88 -4.46
N GLU A 200 1.69 -9.61 -3.38
CA GLU A 200 0.54 -9.52 -2.48
C GLU A 200 1.02 -9.53 -1.04
N GLY A 201 0.50 -8.61 -0.24
CA GLY A 201 0.80 -8.51 1.17
C GLY A 201 -0.32 -7.83 1.94
N ARG A 202 -0.02 -7.42 3.18
CA ARG A 202 -0.98 -6.80 4.09
C ARG A 202 -0.36 -5.64 4.86
N ILE A 203 -1.19 -4.71 5.28
CA ILE A 203 -0.84 -3.69 6.26
C ILE A 203 -0.88 -4.32 7.64
N VAL A 204 0.28 -4.42 8.29
CA VAL A 204 0.43 -5.08 9.60
C VAL A 204 0.43 -4.12 10.77
N ALA A 205 0.75 -2.85 10.53
CA ALA A 205 0.72 -1.83 11.58
C ALA A 205 0.62 -0.42 11.01
N PHE A 206 0.18 0.50 11.85
CA PHE A 206 0.28 1.93 11.63
C PHE A 206 1.39 2.53 12.49
N LEU A 207 2.03 3.56 11.99
CA LEU A 207 3.01 4.28 12.77
C LEU A 207 2.30 5.14 13.82
N GLY A 208 2.64 4.94 15.10
CA GLY A 208 1.96 5.60 16.21
C GLY A 208 0.88 4.76 16.86
N ASN A 209 -0.09 5.42 17.52
CA ASN A 209 -1.19 4.79 18.25
C ASN A 209 -2.54 4.92 17.52
N GLU A 210 -2.52 5.12 16.23
CA GLU A 210 -3.72 5.30 15.43
C GLU A 210 -4.40 3.96 15.14
N GLN A 211 -5.72 3.96 15.04
CA GLN A 211 -6.52 2.77 14.70
C GLN A 211 -6.94 2.77 13.23
N MET A 212 -6.86 3.91 12.58
CA MET A 212 -7.16 4.11 11.17
C MET A 212 -6.19 5.14 10.61
N VAL A 213 -5.83 4.98 9.36
CA VAL A 213 -4.95 5.90 8.65
C VAL A 213 -5.62 6.44 7.39
N SER A 214 -5.13 7.57 6.95
CA SER A 214 -5.59 8.30 5.79
C SER A 214 -4.40 8.77 4.94
N GLN A 215 -4.65 9.65 4.01
CA GLN A 215 -3.63 10.22 3.14
C GLN A 215 -2.47 10.83 3.92
N LEU A 216 -1.25 10.54 3.50
CA LEU A 216 0.05 10.95 4.07
C LEU A 216 0.45 10.29 5.40
N ASP A 217 -0.35 9.35 5.91
CA ASP A 217 0.05 8.55 7.05
C ASP A 217 1.00 7.42 6.63
N THR A 218 1.89 7.02 7.55
CA THR A 218 2.81 5.91 7.33
C THR A 218 2.22 4.60 7.84
N VAL A 219 2.29 3.59 7.00
CA VAL A 219 1.90 2.21 7.29
C VAL A 219 3.10 1.28 7.21
N VAL A 220 3.00 0.17 7.89
CA VAL A 220 3.94 -0.95 7.83
C VAL A 220 3.28 -2.08 7.07
N ILE A 221 3.98 -2.61 6.06
CA ILE A 221 3.52 -3.73 5.25
C ILE A 221 4.43 -4.94 5.45
N ASN A 222 3.89 -6.16 5.37
CA ASN A 222 4.63 -7.43 5.48
C ASN A 222 5.31 -7.85 4.19
N LEU A 223 5.74 -6.89 3.39
CA LEU A 223 6.53 -7.06 2.18
C LEU A 223 7.83 -6.30 2.32
N GLY A 224 8.94 -6.92 1.95
CA GLY A 224 10.27 -6.34 2.09
C GLY A 224 11.15 -6.53 0.86
N ALA A 225 12.44 -6.26 1.04
CA ALA A 225 13.44 -6.48 -0.02
C ALA A 225 13.53 -7.96 -0.44
N GLY A 226 13.22 -8.89 0.48
CA GLY A 226 13.14 -10.33 0.21
C GLY A 226 12.05 -10.69 -0.81
N ASP A 227 10.99 -9.87 -0.91
CA ASP A 227 9.88 -10.02 -1.85
C ASP A 227 10.10 -9.23 -3.15
N ASN A 228 11.31 -8.74 -3.38
CA ASN A 228 11.71 -7.86 -4.49
C ASN A 228 11.03 -6.49 -4.49
N LEU A 229 10.55 -6.03 -3.35
CA LEU A 229 10.00 -4.69 -3.19
C LEU A 229 11.11 -3.66 -3.11
N ALA A 230 10.99 -2.58 -3.84
CA ALA A 230 11.95 -1.49 -3.91
C ALA A 230 11.38 -0.15 -3.41
N ILE A 231 12.29 0.76 -3.04
CA ILE A 231 11.90 2.14 -2.72
C ILE A 231 11.38 2.82 -4.01
N GLY A 232 10.20 3.40 -3.93
CA GLY A 232 9.51 4.01 -5.07
C GLY A 232 8.36 3.16 -5.60
N ASP A 233 8.27 1.89 -5.24
CA ASP A 233 7.16 1.05 -5.68
C ASP A 233 5.83 1.56 -5.13
N VAL A 234 4.84 1.59 -6.02
CA VAL A 234 3.46 1.97 -5.69
C VAL A 234 2.62 0.71 -5.67
N LEU A 235 1.83 0.55 -4.61
CA LEU A 235 0.93 -0.58 -4.42
C LEU A 235 -0.50 -0.09 -4.27
N ALA A 236 -1.45 -0.86 -4.77
CA ALA A 236 -2.87 -0.67 -4.52
C ALA A 236 -3.24 -1.21 -3.13
N ILE A 237 -4.12 -0.50 -2.44
CA ILE A 237 -4.71 -0.93 -1.17
C ILE A 237 -6.12 -1.43 -1.48
N SER A 238 -6.42 -2.63 -1.06
CA SER A 238 -7.70 -3.28 -1.25
C SER A 238 -8.31 -3.66 0.10
N LYS A 239 -9.61 -3.54 0.20
CA LYS A 239 -10.35 -4.00 1.37
C LYS A 239 -10.48 -5.51 1.32
N GLU A 240 -10.23 -6.18 2.44
CA GLU A 240 -10.45 -7.61 2.53
C GLU A 240 -11.92 -7.93 2.17
N ASP A 241 -12.10 -8.94 1.29
CA ASP A 241 -13.38 -9.38 0.78
C ASP A 241 -14.49 -9.35 1.83
N SER A 242 -15.42 -8.45 1.69
CA SER A 242 -16.71 -8.60 2.35
C SER A 242 -17.42 -9.75 1.66
N MET A 243 -17.32 -10.95 2.21
CA MET A 243 -18.09 -12.10 1.74
C MET A 243 -19.58 -11.78 1.83
N MET A 244 -20.16 -11.30 0.73
CA MET A 244 -21.61 -11.07 0.65
C MET A 244 -22.32 -12.39 0.41
N VAL A 245 -23.21 -12.71 1.32
CA VAL A 245 -24.25 -13.72 1.05
C VAL A 245 -25.26 -13.06 0.10
N ASP A 246 -25.44 -13.64 -1.09
CA ASP A 246 -26.43 -13.16 -2.04
C ASP A 246 -27.80 -13.02 -1.36
N GLY A 247 -28.20 -11.77 -1.15
CA GLY A 247 -29.45 -11.42 -0.47
C GLY A 247 -30.69 -11.50 -1.36
N THR A 248 -30.53 -11.68 -2.67
CA THR A 248 -31.62 -11.61 -3.64
C THR A 248 -32.62 -12.76 -3.52
N GLU A 249 -32.20 -13.91 -3.00
CA GLU A 249 -33.09 -15.05 -2.75
C GLU A 249 -33.65 -15.12 -1.33
N ARG A 250 -33.23 -14.23 -0.42
CA ARG A 250 -33.55 -14.28 1.02
C ARG A 250 -35.05 -14.21 1.32
N ASP A 251 -35.81 -13.48 0.51
CA ASP A 251 -37.26 -13.29 0.71
C ASP A 251 -38.10 -14.50 0.25
N ARG A 252 -37.53 -15.40 -0.54
CA ARG A 252 -38.19 -16.60 -1.05
C ARG A 252 -37.84 -17.88 -0.31
N MET A 253 -36.84 -17.84 0.58
CA MET A 253 -36.36 -19.02 1.30
C MET A 253 -37.13 -19.31 2.59
N SER A 254 -37.46 -20.56 2.82
CA SER A 254 -38.01 -21.03 4.10
C SER A 254 -36.94 -20.95 5.22
N PHE A 255 -37.35 -20.88 6.48
CA PHE A 255 -36.45 -20.79 7.64
C PHE A 255 -35.35 -21.88 7.65
N ARG A 256 -35.67 -23.10 7.23
CA ARG A 256 -34.72 -24.23 7.14
C ARG A 256 -33.68 -24.03 5.99
N GLN A 257 -34.07 -23.39 4.93
CA GLN A 257 -33.18 -23.06 3.80
C GLN A 257 -32.26 -21.91 4.20
N ARG A 258 -32.75 -20.90 4.96
CA ARG A 258 -31.92 -19.81 5.51
C ARG A 258 -30.83 -20.32 6.46
N MET A 259 -31.16 -21.29 7.32
CA MET A 259 -30.17 -21.92 8.20
C MET A 259 -29.15 -22.76 7.44
N ARG A 260 -29.54 -23.39 6.34
CA ARG A 260 -28.64 -24.19 5.49
C ARG A 260 -27.72 -23.28 4.64
N ALA A 261 -28.23 -22.13 4.18
CA ALA A 261 -27.46 -21.13 3.45
C ALA A 261 -26.36 -20.45 4.31
N LEU A 262 -26.57 -20.35 5.61
CA LEU A 262 -25.53 -19.89 6.56
C LEU A 262 -24.33 -20.84 6.66
N PHE A 263 -24.51 -22.11 6.29
CA PHE A 263 -23.46 -23.13 6.29
C PHE A 263 -23.06 -23.59 4.88
N SER A 264 -23.69 -23.07 3.83
CA SER A 264 -23.32 -23.39 2.45
C SER A 264 -22.17 -22.47 1.98
N ARG A 265 -21.23 -23.07 1.25
CA ARG A 265 -20.04 -22.42 0.67
C ARG A 265 -20.32 -21.54 -0.57
N ASP A 266 -21.58 -21.26 -0.90
CA ASP A 266 -21.92 -20.30 -1.98
C ASP A 266 -21.73 -18.86 -1.48
N ARG A 267 -20.46 -18.48 -1.34
CA ARG A 267 -20.02 -17.11 -1.11
C ARG A 267 -19.62 -16.55 -2.46
N LEU A 268 -20.32 -15.54 -2.91
CA LEU A 268 -19.89 -14.76 -4.06
C LEU A 268 -18.66 -13.96 -3.62
N GLN A 269 -17.52 -14.23 -4.24
CA GLN A 269 -16.33 -13.45 -4.12
C GLN A 269 -16.54 -12.22 -5.00
N LEU A 270 -16.71 -11.07 -4.38
CA LEU A 270 -16.76 -9.81 -5.10
C LEU A 270 -15.33 -9.47 -5.55
N PRO A 271 -15.14 -8.80 -6.69
CA PRO A 271 -13.83 -8.28 -7.04
C PRO A 271 -13.35 -7.33 -5.95
N ASP A 272 -12.06 -7.40 -5.63
CA ASP A 272 -11.42 -6.54 -4.65
C ASP A 272 -11.63 -5.06 -5.03
N ASP A 273 -12.28 -4.30 -4.16
CA ASP A 273 -12.44 -2.86 -4.36
C ASP A 273 -11.15 -2.16 -3.92
N GLU A 274 -10.49 -1.49 -4.87
CA GLU A 274 -9.35 -0.63 -4.58
C GLU A 274 -9.81 0.58 -3.77
N ILE A 275 -9.31 0.71 -2.54
CA ILE A 275 -9.66 1.80 -1.62
C ILE A 275 -8.58 2.88 -1.52
N GLY A 276 -7.40 2.65 -2.09
CA GLY A 276 -6.31 3.61 -2.06
C GLY A 276 -5.02 3.10 -2.66
N THR A 277 -4.00 3.95 -2.63
CA THR A 277 -2.64 3.64 -3.08
C THR A 277 -1.61 4.05 -2.05
N LEU A 278 -0.51 3.32 -1.98
CA LEU A 278 0.63 3.64 -1.13
C LEU A 278 1.95 3.66 -1.92
N LEU A 279 2.94 4.37 -1.39
CA LEU A 279 4.29 4.47 -1.93
C LEU A 279 5.29 3.94 -0.91
N VAL A 280 6.11 2.99 -1.31
CA VAL A 280 7.18 2.46 -0.49
C VAL A 280 8.34 3.45 -0.43
N TYR A 281 8.71 3.91 0.77
CA TYR A 281 9.82 4.84 0.94
C TYR A 281 11.03 4.24 1.69
N ARG A 282 10.85 3.10 2.35
CA ARG A 282 11.91 2.38 3.03
C ARG A 282 11.62 0.89 3.10
N THR A 283 12.58 0.07 2.69
CA THR A 283 12.47 -1.40 2.72
C THR A 283 13.42 -1.97 3.76
N PHE A 284 12.99 -3.06 4.41
CA PHE A 284 13.77 -3.94 5.26
C PHE A 284 13.69 -5.36 4.68
N ASP A 285 14.28 -6.34 5.33
CA ASP A 285 14.35 -7.71 4.79
C ASP A 285 12.96 -8.30 4.48
N SER A 286 12.02 -8.25 5.45
CA SER A 286 10.70 -8.88 5.36
C SER A 286 9.53 -7.88 5.47
N MET A 287 9.81 -6.60 5.62
CA MET A 287 8.79 -5.56 5.85
C MET A 287 9.22 -4.26 5.19
N SER A 288 8.27 -3.33 5.02
CA SER A 288 8.58 -1.99 4.50
C SER A 288 7.71 -0.93 5.15
N TYR A 289 8.23 0.29 5.16
CA TYR A 289 7.44 1.48 5.43
C TYR A 289 6.93 2.07 4.13
N ALA A 290 5.66 2.37 4.10
CA ALA A 290 5.01 3.02 2.98
C ALA A 290 4.15 4.20 3.45
N VAL A 291 4.03 5.21 2.61
CA VAL A 291 3.15 6.36 2.84
C VAL A 291 1.91 6.22 1.97
N VAL A 292 0.74 6.47 2.55
CA VAL A 292 -0.53 6.46 1.83
C VAL A 292 -0.60 7.69 0.93
N LEU A 293 -0.63 7.50 -0.39
CA LEU A 293 -0.73 8.58 -1.36
C LEU A 293 -2.16 9.06 -1.54
N ASN A 294 -3.09 8.12 -1.54
CA ASN A 294 -4.50 8.36 -1.76
C ASN A 294 -5.32 7.34 -0.97
N SER A 295 -6.46 7.76 -0.46
CA SER A 295 -7.39 6.92 0.27
C SER A 295 -8.82 7.40 -0.01
N LEU A 296 -9.68 6.49 -0.47
CA LEU A 296 -11.11 6.72 -0.70
C LEU A 296 -11.93 6.41 0.56
N GLU A 297 -11.44 5.47 1.37
CA GLU A 297 -12.02 5.03 2.64
C GLU A 297 -10.92 4.97 3.71
N PRO A 298 -11.26 4.99 5.01
CA PRO A 298 -10.30 4.74 6.07
C PRO A 298 -9.65 3.36 5.91
N ILE A 299 -8.32 3.32 6.00
CA ILE A 299 -7.53 2.11 5.87
C ILE A 299 -7.43 1.45 7.25
N GLU A 300 -7.63 0.16 7.30
CA GLU A 300 -7.58 -0.66 8.51
C GLU A 300 -6.35 -1.59 8.50
N ILE A 301 -5.94 -2.07 9.68
CA ILE A 301 -4.95 -3.14 9.78
C ILE A 301 -5.52 -4.38 9.07
N ASN A 302 -4.65 -5.16 8.44
CA ASN A 302 -4.95 -6.31 7.57
C ASN A 302 -5.58 -5.96 6.21
N SER A 303 -5.72 -4.68 5.85
CA SER A 303 -6.02 -4.33 4.46
C SER A 303 -4.96 -4.95 3.54
N ARG A 304 -5.41 -5.54 2.42
CA ARG A 304 -4.52 -6.16 1.43
C ARG A 304 -3.78 -5.09 0.65
N VAL A 305 -2.56 -5.37 0.27
CA VAL A 305 -1.76 -4.56 -0.64
C VAL A 305 -1.32 -5.42 -1.82
N LEU A 306 -1.50 -4.89 -3.02
CA LEU A 306 -1.34 -5.63 -4.27
C LEU A 306 -0.55 -4.77 -5.26
N SER A 307 0.05 -5.41 -6.25
CA SER A 307 0.53 -4.71 -7.46
C SER A 307 -0.65 -4.02 -8.15
N PRO A 308 -0.49 -2.79 -8.66
CA PRO A 308 -1.55 -2.00 -9.28
C PRO A 308 -2.16 -2.66 -10.51
#